data_8ed2f11ace93094e7596a0590ccae72d
#
_entry.id   8ed2f11ace93094e7596a0590ccae72d
#
_cell.length_a   1.000
_cell.length_b   1.000
_cell.length_c   1.000
_cell.angle_alpha   90.00
_cell.angle_beta   90.00
_cell.angle_gamma   90.00
#
_symmetry.space_group_name_H-M   'P 1'
#
loop_
_entity.id
_entity.type
_entity.pdbx_description
1 polymer ?
#
loop_
_entity_poly.entity_id
_entity_poly.type
_entity_poly.pdbx_seq_one_letter_code
_entity_poly.pdbx_strand_id
1 'polypeptide(L)'
;MRQATVLVKEEAFADALPFLQKEVTNDPGNADAWNLIGFSSRKLGDYVTSEAAYDKALAINPKHKGALEYKGELYLTLGNLAGAEELLARLNKTCSFNCSEVRDLKDAIAAYKKAQ
;
A
#
# COMPACT_ATOMS: atom_id res chain seq x y z
N MET A 1 9.47 8.93 -11.27
CA MET A 1 8.50 7.80 -11.10
C MET A 1 8.79 6.61 -11.97
N ARG A 2 9.10 6.84 -13.23
CA ARG A 2 9.32 5.72 -14.15
C ARG A 2 10.41 4.76 -13.68
N GLN A 3 11.57 5.29 -13.27
CA GLN A 3 12.69 4.48 -12.81
C GLN A 3 12.36 3.77 -11.49
N ALA A 4 11.68 4.48 -10.59
CA ALA A 4 11.24 3.88 -9.33
C ALA A 4 10.25 2.74 -9.58
N THR A 5 9.32 2.91 -10.51
CA THR A 5 8.34 1.87 -10.84
C THR A 5 9.02 0.62 -11.38
N VAL A 6 10.03 0.78 -12.24
CA VAL A 6 10.80 -0.35 -12.76
C VAL A 6 11.51 -1.10 -11.62
N LEU A 7 12.16 -0.35 -10.72
CA LEU A 7 12.87 -0.95 -9.59
C LEU A 7 11.94 -1.70 -8.65
N VAL A 8 10.74 -1.16 -8.40
CA VAL A 8 9.73 -1.86 -7.59
C VAL A 8 9.30 -3.16 -8.26
N LYS A 9 9.06 -3.14 -9.57
CA LYS A 9 8.68 -4.35 -10.30
C LYS A 9 9.79 -5.40 -10.28
N GLU A 10 11.02 -4.98 -10.24
CA GLU A 10 12.18 -5.86 -10.14
C GLU A 10 12.49 -6.28 -8.70
N GLU A 11 11.63 -5.88 -7.76
CA GLU A 11 11.81 -6.13 -6.32
C GLU A 11 13.10 -5.53 -5.75
N ALA A 12 13.64 -4.49 -6.41
CA ALA A 12 14.80 -3.75 -5.94
C ALA A 12 14.33 -2.59 -5.04
N PHE A 13 13.70 -2.95 -3.92
CA PHE A 13 13.00 -1.98 -3.06
C PHE A 13 13.94 -0.95 -2.43
N ALA A 14 15.10 -1.38 -1.97
CA ALA A 14 16.06 -0.45 -1.38
C ALA A 14 16.56 0.56 -2.41
N ASP A 15 16.74 0.12 -3.65
CA ASP A 15 17.18 1.00 -4.74
C ASP A 15 16.08 1.95 -5.19
N ALA A 16 14.81 1.53 -5.07
CA ALA A 16 13.67 2.36 -5.46
C ALA A 16 13.45 3.54 -4.51
N LEU A 17 13.74 3.37 -3.22
CA LEU A 17 13.42 4.39 -2.21
C LEU A 17 14.05 5.76 -2.48
N PRO A 18 15.34 5.90 -2.85
CA PRO A 18 15.89 7.22 -3.13
C PRO A 18 15.15 7.95 -4.26
N PHE A 19 14.76 7.23 -5.31
CA PHE A 19 13.99 7.82 -6.41
C PHE A 19 12.60 8.27 -5.95
N LEU A 20 11.95 7.46 -5.11
CA LEU A 20 10.63 7.78 -4.56
C LEU A 20 10.70 8.96 -3.60
N GLN A 21 11.73 9.02 -2.76
CA GLN A 21 11.94 10.15 -1.85
C GLN A 21 12.14 11.45 -2.62
N LYS A 22 12.90 11.40 -3.70
CA LYS A 22 13.09 12.57 -4.57
C LYS A 22 11.77 13.00 -5.19
N GLU A 23 10.96 12.04 -5.63
CA GLU A 23 9.66 12.32 -6.23
C GLU A 23 8.73 13.06 -5.25
N VAL A 24 8.61 12.59 -4.01
CA VAL A 24 7.72 13.23 -3.04
C VAL A 24 8.29 14.54 -2.50
N THR A 25 9.61 14.73 -2.58
CA THR A 25 10.22 16.02 -2.25
C THR A 25 9.83 17.05 -3.29
N ASN A 26 9.85 16.68 -4.58
CA ASN A 26 9.49 17.57 -5.68
C ASN A 26 7.99 17.73 -5.84
N ASP A 27 7.23 16.68 -5.54
CA ASP A 27 5.78 16.67 -5.68
C ASP A 27 5.17 15.96 -4.46
N PRO A 28 4.99 16.66 -3.34
CA PRO A 28 4.43 16.06 -2.12
C PRO A 28 3.00 15.56 -2.29
N GLY A 29 2.30 15.99 -3.34
CA GLY A 29 0.92 15.56 -3.62
C GLY A 29 0.82 14.30 -4.46
N ASN A 30 1.93 13.65 -4.76
CA ASN A 30 1.92 12.43 -5.57
C ASN A 30 1.57 11.21 -4.70
N ALA A 31 0.28 10.89 -4.64
CA ALA A 31 -0.20 9.77 -3.82
C ALA A 31 0.38 8.44 -4.27
N ASP A 32 0.58 8.25 -5.58
CA ASP A 32 1.16 7.01 -6.11
C ASP A 32 2.59 6.80 -5.60
N ALA A 33 3.37 7.87 -5.54
CA ALA A 33 4.74 7.78 -5.03
C ALA A 33 4.75 7.43 -3.54
N TRP A 34 3.86 8.03 -2.74
CA TRP A 34 3.72 7.68 -1.32
C TRP A 34 3.30 6.22 -1.15
N ASN A 35 2.38 5.75 -1.99
CA ASN A 35 1.97 4.34 -1.96
C ASN A 35 3.15 3.40 -2.24
N LEU A 36 3.99 3.73 -3.22
CA LEU A 36 5.17 2.91 -3.53
C LEU A 36 6.24 2.96 -2.43
N ILE A 37 6.37 4.09 -1.73
CA ILE A 37 7.24 4.17 -0.55
C ILE A 37 6.71 3.20 0.52
N GLY A 38 5.40 3.21 0.75
CA GLY A 38 4.78 2.30 1.71
C GLY A 38 5.02 0.84 1.34
N PHE A 39 4.81 0.50 0.07
CA PHE A 39 4.99 -0.86 -0.42
C PHE A 39 6.44 -1.32 -0.29
N SER A 40 7.39 -0.50 -0.73
CA SER A 40 8.81 -0.83 -0.67
C SER A 40 9.30 -0.97 0.76
N SER A 41 8.87 -0.06 1.65
CA SER A 41 9.24 -0.10 3.06
C SER A 41 8.69 -1.35 3.74
N ARG A 42 7.46 -1.75 3.42
CA ARG A 42 6.87 -2.98 3.96
C ARG A 42 7.69 -4.20 3.54
N LYS A 43 8.07 -4.26 2.28
CA LYS A 43 8.88 -5.39 1.76
C LYS A 43 10.25 -5.46 2.42
N LEU A 44 10.78 -4.31 2.84
CA LEU A 44 12.05 -4.24 3.55
C LEU A 44 11.90 -4.45 5.07
N GLY A 45 10.69 -4.61 5.56
CA GLY A 45 10.43 -4.80 6.98
C GLY A 45 10.33 -3.53 7.80
N ASP A 46 10.36 -2.37 7.17
CA ASP A 46 10.18 -1.07 7.84
C ASP A 46 8.71 -0.71 7.88
N TYR A 47 8.00 -1.32 8.83
CA TYR A 47 6.54 -1.18 8.91
C TYR A 47 6.09 0.20 9.40
N VAL A 48 6.91 0.88 10.20
CA VAL A 48 6.61 2.23 10.67
C VAL A 48 6.59 3.22 9.50
N THR A 49 7.65 3.20 8.69
CA THR A 49 7.70 4.05 7.50
C THR A 49 6.61 3.67 6.50
N SER A 50 6.34 2.37 6.36
CA SER A 50 5.30 1.88 5.45
C SER A 50 3.93 2.44 5.82
N GLU A 51 3.53 2.36 7.08
CA GLU A 51 2.23 2.88 7.52
C GLU A 51 2.15 4.39 7.33
N ALA A 52 3.19 5.11 7.71
CA ALA A 52 3.22 6.57 7.55
C ALA A 52 3.06 6.98 6.09
N ALA A 53 3.70 6.24 5.17
CA ALA A 53 3.61 6.54 3.74
C ALA A 53 2.22 6.26 3.17
N TYR A 54 1.60 5.14 3.57
CA TYR A 54 0.22 4.86 3.17
C TYR A 54 -0.75 5.90 3.71
N ASP A 55 -0.54 6.37 4.94
CA ASP A 55 -1.37 7.42 5.53
C ASP A 55 -1.25 8.71 4.73
N LYS A 56 -0.05 9.05 4.27
CA LYS A 56 0.15 10.21 3.38
C LYS A 56 -0.61 10.04 2.08
N ALA A 57 -0.50 8.87 1.45
CA ALA A 57 -1.20 8.59 0.19
C ALA A 57 -2.71 8.74 0.37
N LEU A 58 -3.25 8.23 1.48
CA LEU A 58 -4.69 8.28 1.74
C LEU A 58 -5.16 9.65 2.20
N ALA A 59 -4.29 10.46 2.79
CA ALA A 59 -4.61 11.86 3.09
C ALA A 59 -4.75 12.67 1.80
N ILE A 60 -3.91 12.38 0.80
CA ILE A 60 -3.96 13.04 -0.50
C ILE A 60 -5.16 12.54 -1.30
N ASN A 61 -5.35 11.24 -1.34
CA ASN A 61 -6.45 10.60 -2.08
C ASN A 61 -7.07 9.49 -1.23
N PRO A 62 -8.16 9.80 -0.49
CA PRO A 62 -8.81 8.80 0.38
C PRO A 62 -9.36 7.58 -0.37
N LYS A 63 -9.48 7.67 -1.69
CA LYS A 63 -9.99 6.60 -2.56
C LYS A 63 -8.88 5.92 -3.34
N HIS A 64 -7.63 6.08 -2.93
CA HIS A 64 -6.50 5.43 -3.59
C HIS A 64 -6.57 3.93 -3.35
N LYS A 65 -6.98 3.17 -4.36
CA LYS A 65 -7.24 1.74 -4.20
C LYS A 65 -6.00 0.96 -3.80
N GLY A 66 -4.86 1.27 -4.43
CA GLY A 66 -3.61 0.60 -4.10
C GLY A 66 -3.21 0.79 -2.64
N ALA A 67 -3.34 2.02 -2.13
CA ALA A 67 -3.00 2.31 -0.74
C ALA A 67 -3.97 1.63 0.24
N LEU A 68 -5.27 1.59 -0.09
CA LEU A 68 -6.26 0.89 0.74
C LEU A 68 -5.96 -0.60 0.81
N GLU A 69 -5.63 -1.22 -0.33
CA GLU A 69 -5.28 -2.64 -0.37
C GLU A 69 -3.99 -2.92 0.39
N TYR A 70 -2.93 -2.18 0.09
CA TYR A 70 -1.62 -2.46 0.64
C TYR A 70 -1.53 -2.14 2.14
N LYS A 71 -2.21 -1.10 2.60
CA LYS A 71 -2.30 -0.82 4.03
C LYS A 71 -3.07 -1.94 4.75
N GLY A 72 -4.11 -2.47 4.11
CA GLY A 72 -4.83 -3.63 4.62
C GLY A 72 -3.90 -4.84 4.78
N GLU A 73 -3.07 -5.10 3.79
CA GLU A 73 -2.10 -6.20 3.87
C GLU A 73 -1.03 -5.94 4.93
N LEU A 74 -0.60 -4.69 5.10
CA LEU A 74 0.30 -4.31 6.20
C LEU A 74 -0.33 -4.63 7.55
N TYR A 75 -1.61 -4.30 7.73
CA TYR A 75 -2.31 -4.58 8.98
C TYR A 75 -2.35 -6.08 9.28
N LEU A 76 -2.50 -6.93 8.26
CA LEU A 76 -2.44 -8.38 8.46
C LEU A 76 -1.04 -8.80 8.94
N THR A 77 0.00 -8.23 8.36
CA THR A 77 1.38 -8.48 8.79
C THR A 77 1.56 -8.09 10.26
N LEU A 78 0.91 -7.03 10.71
CA LEU A 78 0.97 -6.55 12.08
C LEU A 78 -0.01 -7.24 13.03
N GLY A 79 -0.79 -8.20 12.53
CA GLY A 79 -1.77 -8.91 13.34
C GLY A 79 -3.07 -8.15 13.59
N ASN A 80 -3.33 -7.10 12.83
CA ASN A 80 -4.53 -6.26 12.99
C ASN A 80 -5.59 -6.64 11.96
N LEU A 81 -6.28 -7.77 12.19
CA LEU A 81 -7.31 -8.25 11.28
C LEU A 81 -8.47 -7.25 11.18
N ALA A 82 -8.90 -6.67 12.30
CA ALA A 82 -10.01 -5.72 12.30
C ALA A 82 -9.71 -4.51 11.42
N GLY A 83 -8.48 -3.98 11.49
CA GLY A 83 -8.05 -2.87 10.64
C GLY A 83 -8.06 -3.24 9.17
N ALA A 84 -7.61 -4.44 8.84
CA ALA A 84 -7.62 -4.92 7.45
C ALA A 84 -9.05 -5.06 6.92
N GLU A 85 -9.97 -5.56 7.73
CA GLU A 85 -11.37 -5.70 7.33
C GLU A 85 -12.05 -4.34 7.14
N GLU A 86 -11.69 -3.35 7.97
CA GLU A 86 -12.19 -1.97 7.79
C GLU A 86 -11.73 -1.38 6.47
N LEU A 87 -10.45 -1.59 6.13
CA LEU A 87 -9.92 -1.11 4.84
C LEU A 87 -10.56 -1.82 3.66
N LEU A 88 -10.87 -3.10 3.80
CA LEU A 88 -11.61 -3.82 2.76
C LEU A 88 -13.01 -3.21 2.56
N ALA A 89 -13.69 -2.86 3.64
CA ALA A 89 -15.01 -2.22 3.54
C ALA A 89 -14.93 -0.89 2.81
N ARG A 90 -13.90 -0.07 3.12
CA ARG A 90 -13.66 1.20 2.42
C ARG A 90 -13.37 0.95 0.94
N LEU A 91 -12.56 -0.06 0.65
CA LEU A 91 -12.18 -0.41 -0.71
C LEU A 91 -13.39 -0.87 -1.52
N ASN A 92 -14.27 -1.66 -0.92
CA ASN A 92 -15.53 -2.08 -1.55
C ASN A 92 -16.39 -0.88 -1.95
N LYS A 93 -16.47 0.13 -1.08
CA LYS A 93 -17.24 1.35 -1.40
C LYS A 93 -16.61 2.17 -2.51
N THR A 94 -15.29 2.12 -2.62
CA THR A 94 -14.53 2.85 -3.62
C THR A 94 -14.59 2.18 -4.98
N CYS A 95 -14.69 0.86 -4.99
CA CYS A 95 -14.67 0.06 -6.21
C CYS A 95 -16.03 0.10 -6.91
N SER A 96 -16.05 0.55 -8.17
CA SER A 96 -17.27 0.58 -8.97
C SER A 96 -17.60 -0.79 -9.55
N PHE A 97 -16.58 -1.55 -9.94
CA PHE A 97 -16.82 -2.84 -10.60
C PHE A 97 -15.53 -3.65 -10.67
N ASN A 98 -15.58 -4.85 -10.12
CA ASN A 98 -14.57 -5.91 -10.32
C ASN A 98 -13.11 -5.44 -10.18
N CYS A 99 -12.80 -4.72 -9.10
CA CYS A 99 -11.46 -4.22 -8.86
C CYS A 99 -10.56 -5.33 -8.34
N SER A 100 -9.36 -5.46 -8.93
CA SER A 100 -8.38 -6.45 -8.48
C SER A 100 -7.95 -6.21 -7.03
N GLU A 101 -7.89 -4.95 -6.61
CA GLU A 101 -7.51 -4.60 -5.24
C GLU A 101 -8.46 -5.20 -4.21
N VAL A 102 -9.76 -5.20 -4.49
CA VAL A 102 -10.77 -5.81 -3.62
C VAL A 102 -10.52 -7.32 -3.52
N ARG A 103 -10.34 -7.98 -4.66
CA ARG A 103 -10.10 -9.41 -4.69
C ARG A 103 -8.81 -9.76 -3.95
N ASP A 104 -7.75 -9.02 -4.20
CA ASP A 104 -6.46 -9.31 -3.60
C ASP A 104 -6.48 -9.14 -2.08
N LEU A 105 -7.14 -8.10 -1.58
CA LEU A 105 -7.25 -7.92 -0.13
C LEU A 105 -8.17 -8.97 0.52
N LYS A 106 -9.28 -9.31 -0.14
CA LYS A 106 -10.14 -10.41 0.33
C LYS A 106 -9.37 -11.71 0.45
N ASP A 107 -8.58 -12.03 -0.58
CA ASP A 107 -7.78 -13.25 -0.60
C ASP A 107 -6.72 -13.23 0.50
N ALA A 108 -6.08 -12.08 0.73
CA ALA A 108 -5.08 -11.94 1.79
C ALA A 108 -5.71 -12.13 3.18
N ILE A 109 -6.90 -11.57 3.41
CA ILE A 109 -7.62 -11.73 4.67
C ILE A 109 -8.02 -13.19 4.87
N ALA A 110 -8.52 -13.84 3.82
CA ALA A 110 -8.91 -15.26 3.91
C ALA A 110 -7.70 -16.14 4.24
N ALA A 111 -6.56 -15.87 3.59
CA ALA A 111 -5.32 -16.60 3.87
C ALA A 111 -4.86 -16.39 5.31
N TYR A 112 -4.95 -15.15 5.80
CA TYR A 112 -4.59 -14.82 7.18
C TYR A 112 -5.45 -15.60 8.18
N LYS A 113 -6.78 -15.61 7.99
CA LYS A 113 -7.71 -16.33 8.87
C LYS A 113 -7.43 -17.83 8.87
N LYS A 114 -7.10 -18.38 7.70
CA LYS A 114 -6.83 -19.80 7.56
C LYS A 114 -5.54 -20.20 8.28
N ALA A 115 -4.58 -19.29 8.38
CA ALA A 115 -3.30 -19.55 9.03
C ALA A 115 -3.36 -19.42 10.56
N GLN A 116 -4.46 -18.91 11.13
CA GLN A 116 -4.62 -18.71 12.58
C GLN A 116 -4.93 -20.00 13.33
#